data_9fde3ece8f622704dc159e0bbcdda49a
#
_entry.id   9fde3ece8f622704dc159e0bbcdda49a
#
_cell.length_a   1.000
_cell.length_b   1.000
_cell.length_c   1.000
_cell.angle_alpha   90.00
_cell.angle_beta   90.00
_cell.angle_gamma   90.00
#
_symmetry.space_group_name_H-M   'P 1'
#
loop_
_entity.id
_entity.type
_entity.pdbx_description
1 polymer ?
#
loop_
_entity_poly.entity_id
_entity_poly.type
_entity_poly.pdbx_seq_one_letter_code
_entity_poly.pdbx_strand_id
1 'polypeptide(L)'
;MTRWRLIALIAVAVTLTFAAAKPANVSIKEFDLPTANSRPHDPALAPDGSLWYTGQMANKLGRLDPKTGLIKEFPLKTPDSGAHGLVADRDGNIWLTAIFKHYIGKLNPKTGDVKEYPMPNPEADPHTPVFDQQGILWFTTQQANFIGRLDPRSGEVKLKAVPTPHAVPYGIVVTSKGMPVFCEFGSNKLGSIDPKTMEITEYPLPDGARPRRLAVASDDTIYYSDYARGYLGHFDPASKYFEEWPSPGGPASKPYGIAIAPNEMVWYSESGVNPNTLVEFDPKAKTFASTTIPSGGGVVRNMVATPEGKLYLACSGVNKVAIAEPH
;
A
#
# COMPACT_ATOMS: atom_id res chain seq x y z
N MET A 1 61.40 13.33 -27.99
CA MET A 1 61.19 12.27 -27.00
C MET A 1 59.99 12.65 -26.12
N THR A 2 58.80 12.19 -26.46
CA THR A 2 57.56 12.58 -25.80
C THR A 2 57.17 11.46 -24.79
N ARG A 3 57.24 11.79 -23.50
CA ARG A 3 56.88 10.86 -22.42
C ARG A 3 55.36 10.84 -22.25
N TRP A 4 54.72 9.75 -22.60
CA TRP A 4 53.34 9.46 -22.26
C TRP A 4 53.24 9.04 -20.78
N ARG A 5 52.50 9.79 -19.97
CA ARG A 5 52.11 9.40 -18.60
C ARG A 5 50.86 8.58 -18.71
N LEU A 6 50.94 7.29 -18.39
CA LEU A 6 49.79 6.44 -18.11
C LEU A 6 49.14 6.90 -16.79
N ILE A 7 47.90 7.38 -16.86
CA ILE A 7 47.06 7.57 -15.67
C ILE A 7 46.28 6.26 -15.47
N ALA A 8 46.67 5.51 -14.42
CA ALA A 8 45.92 4.33 -13.99
C ALA A 8 44.67 4.79 -13.25
N LEU A 9 43.50 4.57 -13.85
CA LEU A 9 42.23 4.70 -13.17
C LEU A 9 42.03 3.50 -12.23
N ILE A 10 42.13 3.75 -10.93
CA ILE A 10 41.77 2.76 -9.91
C ILE A 10 40.24 2.80 -9.77
N ALA A 11 39.56 1.82 -10.35
CA ALA A 11 38.13 1.58 -10.07
C ALA A 11 38.01 0.98 -8.66
N VAL A 12 37.55 1.78 -7.72
CA VAL A 12 37.14 1.28 -6.39
C VAL A 12 35.80 0.60 -6.54
N ALA A 13 35.78 -0.71 -6.61
CA ALA A 13 34.53 -1.50 -6.51
C ALA A 13 34.05 -1.42 -5.06
N VAL A 14 33.03 -0.62 -4.80
CA VAL A 14 32.30 -0.64 -3.53
C VAL A 14 31.43 -1.90 -3.55
N THR A 15 31.89 -2.96 -2.91
CA THR A 15 31.07 -4.14 -2.61
C THR A 15 30.09 -3.76 -1.50
N LEU A 16 28.84 -3.51 -1.84
CA LEU A 16 27.74 -3.40 -0.90
C LEU A 16 27.52 -4.79 -0.28
N THR A 17 28.07 -5.00 0.91
CA THR A 17 27.74 -6.18 1.72
C THR A 17 26.37 -5.98 2.32
N PHE A 18 25.38 -6.74 1.84
CA PHE A 18 24.08 -6.84 2.49
C PHE A 18 24.28 -7.56 3.83
N ALA A 19 24.22 -6.83 4.92
CA ALA A 19 24.17 -7.44 6.24
C ALA A 19 22.83 -8.16 6.37
N ALA A 20 22.84 -9.44 6.73
CA ALA A 20 21.61 -10.18 7.03
C ALA A 20 20.83 -9.42 8.13
N ALA A 21 19.55 -9.17 7.90
CA ALA A 21 18.68 -8.53 8.89
C ALA A 21 18.63 -9.41 10.15
N LYS A 22 18.56 -8.76 11.31
CA LYS A 22 18.30 -9.46 12.58
C LYS A 22 16.91 -10.07 12.54
N PRO A 23 16.62 -11.14 13.32
CA PRO A 23 15.24 -11.61 13.49
C PRO A 23 14.36 -10.49 14.08
N ALA A 24 13.22 -10.23 13.45
CA ALA A 24 12.21 -9.33 14.03
C ALA A 24 11.49 -10.04 15.20
N ASN A 25 11.27 -9.32 16.29
CA ASN A 25 10.55 -9.84 17.45
C ASN A 25 9.04 -9.64 17.25
N VAL A 26 8.42 -10.52 16.46
CA VAL A 26 7.00 -10.46 16.09
C VAL A 26 6.39 -11.86 16.02
N SER A 27 5.20 -12.04 16.57
CA SER A 27 4.39 -13.23 16.37
C SER A 27 3.38 -13.01 15.24
N ILE A 28 3.19 -14.01 14.37
CA ILE A 28 2.26 -13.93 13.23
C ILE A 28 1.23 -15.05 13.36
N LYS A 29 -0.06 -14.66 13.46
CA LYS A 29 -1.20 -15.57 13.45
C LYS A 29 -1.94 -15.43 12.13
N GLU A 30 -2.08 -16.55 11.42
CA GLU A 30 -2.78 -16.61 10.14
C GLU A 30 -4.17 -17.21 10.28
N PHE A 31 -5.11 -16.76 9.43
CA PHE A 31 -6.49 -17.20 9.37
C PHE A 31 -6.84 -17.60 7.94
N ASP A 32 -7.32 -18.84 7.77
CA ASP A 32 -7.81 -19.35 6.50
C ASP A 32 -9.13 -18.66 6.14
N LEU A 33 -9.26 -18.24 4.87
CA LEU A 33 -10.50 -17.65 4.40
C LEU A 33 -11.53 -18.75 4.06
N PRO A 34 -12.83 -18.53 4.41
CA PRO A 34 -13.87 -19.51 4.17
C PRO A 34 -14.07 -19.85 2.69
N THR A 35 -14.00 -18.82 1.82
CA THR A 35 -14.11 -19.01 0.37
C THR A 35 -12.73 -19.28 -0.22
N ALA A 36 -12.57 -20.41 -0.92
CA ALA A 36 -11.33 -20.77 -1.60
C ALA A 36 -11.02 -19.79 -2.74
N ASN A 37 -9.74 -19.59 -3.02
CA ASN A 37 -9.25 -18.74 -4.11
C ASN A 37 -9.78 -17.29 -4.08
N SER A 38 -10.09 -16.78 -2.88
CA SER A 38 -10.61 -15.41 -2.71
C SER A 38 -9.63 -14.34 -3.16
N ARG A 39 -8.33 -14.62 -3.12
CA ARG A 39 -7.26 -13.64 -3.39
C ARG A 39 -7.43 -12.37 -2.55
N PRO A 40 -7.26 -12.45 -1.20
CA PRO A 40 -7.33 -11.26 -0.36
C PRO A 40 -6.31 -10.24 -0.83
N HIS A 41 -6.76 -8.98 -1.02
CA HIS A 41 -5.89 -7.96 -1.62
C HIS A 41 -5.55 -6.85 -0.64
N ASP A 42 -6.51 -6.06 -0.20
CA ASP A 42 -6.30 -4.97 0.75
C ASP A 42 -7.02 -5.25 2.08
N PRO A 43 -6.34 -5.10 3.22
CA PRO A 43 -6.97 -5.07 4.53
C PRO A 43 -7.43 -3.66 4.90
N ALA A 44 -8.40 -3.56 5.81
CA ALA A 44 -8.77 -2.32 6.48
C ALA A 44 -9.12 -2.60 7.95
N LEU A 45 -8.79 -1.64 8.81
CA LEU A 45 -9.20 -1.62 10.20
C LEU A 45 -10.49 -0.81 10.33
N ALA A 46 -11.56 -1.41 10.88
CA ALA A 46 -12.77 -0.69 11.22
C ALA A 46 -12.69 -0.09 12.64
N PRO A 47 -13.49 0.95 12.96
CA PRO A 47 -13.50 1.58 14.29
C PRO A 47 -13.85 0.64 15.45
N ASP A 48 -14.53 -0.48 15.16
CA ASP A 48 -14.87 -1.53 16.15
C ASP A 48 -13.71 -2.51 16.40
N GLY A 49 -12.56 -2.28 15.78
CA GLY A 49 -11.36 -3.12 15.87
C GLY A 49 -11.39 -4.36 14.98
N SER A 50 -12.45 -4.58 14.20
CA SER A 50 -12.48 -5.69 13.25
C SER A 50 -11.57 -5.44 12.06
N LEU A 51 -10.94 -6.53 11.59
CA LEU A 51 -10.18 -6.54 10.35
C LEU A 51 -11.14 -6.85 9.19
N TRP A 52 -11.13 -5.99 8.17
CA TRP A 52 -11.80 -6.25 6.91
C TRP A 52 -10.78 -6.57 5.81
N TYR A 53 -11.21 -7.33 4.82
CA TYR A 53 -10.38 -7.66 3.65
C TYR A 53 -11.23 -7.75 2.39
N THR A 54 -10.62 -7.45 1.25
CA THR A 54 -11.23 -7.69 -0.06
C THR A 54 -10.95 -9.13 -0.50
N GLY A 55 -11.99 -9.87 -0.87
CA GLY A 55 -11.89 -11.13 -1.59
C GLY A 55 -12.04 -10.86 -3.10
N GLN A 56 -10.96 -10.39 -3.73
CA GLN A 56 -11.00 -9.85 -5.09
C GLN A 56 -11.62 -10.79 -6.12
N MET A 57 -11.23 -12.07 -6.08
CA MET A 57 -11.71 -13.08 -7.03
C MET A 57 -12.98 -13.79 -6.55
N ALA A 58 -13.34 -13.64 -5.26
CA ALA A 58 -14.54 -14.23 -4.69
C ALA A 58 -15.77 -13.31 -4.78
N ASN A 59 -15.61 -12.08 -5.27
CA ASN A 59 -16.64 -11.05 -5.31
C ASN A 59 -17.27 -10.77 -3.94
N LYS A 60 -16.43 -10.69 -2.90
CA LYS A 60 -16.85 -10.53 -1.49
C LYS A 60 -15.95 -9.56 -0.75
N LEU A 61 -16.48 -9.01 0.34
CA LEU A 61 -15.68 -8.48 1.45
C LEU A 61 -15.75 -9.47 2.61
N GLY A 62 -14.69 -9.58 3.38
CA GLY A 62 -14.67 -10.39 4.59
C GLY A 62 -14.37 -9.53 5.82
N ARG A 63 -14.97 -9.91 6.95
CA ARG A 63 -14.74 -9.33 8.28
C ARG A 63 -14.23 -10.41 9.22
N LEU A 64 -13.02 -10.22 9.72
CA LEU A 64 -12.44 -11.04 10.80
C LEU A 64 -12.61 -10.31 12.13
N ASP A 65 -13.18 -10.99 13.12
CA ASP A 65 -13.10 -10.59 14.52
C ASP A 65 -11.75 -11.08 15.08
N PRO A 66 -10.80 -10.19 15.40
CA PRO A 66 -9.46 -10.60 15.85
C PRO A 66 -9.46 -11.28 17.23
N LYS A 67 -10.50 -11.09 18.05
CA LYS A 67 -10.61 -11.69 19.37
C LYS A 67 -11.06 -13.15 19.32
N THR A 68 -12.03 -13.45 18.44
CA THR A 68 -12.62 -14.79 18.32
C THR A 68 -12.04 -15.60 17.17
N GLY A 69 -11.46 -14.92 16.16
CA GLY A 69 -11.00 -15.54 14.92
C GLY A 69 -12.13 -15.85 13.93
N LEU A 70 -13.38 -15.45 14.24
CA LEU A 70 -14.52 -15.70 13.36
C LEU A 70 -14.48 -14.79 12.14
N ILE A 71 -14.73 -15.38 10.97
CA ILE A 71 -14.81 -14.68 9.70
C ILE A 71 -16.26 -14.70 9.21
N LYS A 72 -16.77 -13.51 8.85
CA LYS A 72 -18.05 -13.35 8.14
C LYS A 72 -17.78 -12.73 6.78
N GLU A 73 -18.36 -13.29 5.73
CA GLU A 73 -18.25 -12.79 4.36
C GLU A 73 -19.54 -12.08 3.91
N PHE A 74 -19.37 -11.04 3.10
CA PHE A 74 -20.42 -10.18 2.56
C PHE A 74 -20.31 -10.21 1.01
N PRO A 75 -21.19 -10.91 0.32
CA PRO A 75 -21.17 -10.94 -1.15
C PRO A 75 -21.50 -9.54 -1.71
N LEU A 76 -20.82 -9.16 -2.79
CA LEU A 76 -21.11 -7.94 -3.52
C LEU A 76 -22.27 -8.20 -4.49
N LYS A 77 -23.16 -7.20 -4.61
CA LYS A 77 -24.36 -7.30 -5.46
C LYS A 77 -24.00 -7.37 -6.96
N THR A 78 -23.10 -6.49 -7.39
CA THR A 78 -22.62 -6.49 -8.78
C THR A 78 -21.63 -7.63 -8.98
N PRO A 79 -21.89 -8.58 -9.91
CA PRO A 79 -20.99 -9.70 -10.17
C PRO A 79 -19.63 -9.23 -10.69
N ASP A 80 -18.57 -9.99 -10.39
CA ASP A 80 -17.22 -9.77 -10.91
C ASP A 80 -16.71 -8.35 -10.67
N SER A 81 -17.02 -7.76 -9.52
CA SER A 81 -16.61 -6.39 -9.17
C SER A 81 -15.10 -6.22 -9.08
N GLY A 82 -14.38 -7.29 -8.74
CA GLY A 82 -12.94 -7.23 -8.54
C GLY A 82 -12.58 -6.32 -7.37
N ALA A 83 -13.22 -6.51 -6.19
CA ALA A 83 -12.95 -5.70 -5.00
C ALA A 83 -11.46 -5.65 -4.70
N HIS A 84 -10.87 -4.46 -4.74
CA HIS A 84 -9.42 -4.29 -4.70
C HIS A 84 -8.96 -3.50 -3.47
N GLY A 85 -9.07 -2.18 -3.48
CA GLY A 85 -8.74 -1.33 -2.35
C GLY A 85 -9.84 -1.28 -1.31
N LEU A 86 -9.50 -1.05 -0.05
CA LEU A 86 -10.42 -1.06 1.07
C LEU A 86 -10.05 0.00 2.11
N VAL A 87 -11.06 0.68 2.66
CA VAL A 87 -10.90 1.59 3.79
C VAL A 87 -12.20 1.68 4.58
N ALA A 88 -12.14 1.88 5.90
CA ALA A 88 -13.30 2.16 6.74
C ALA A 88 -13.48 3.66 6.94
N ASP A 89 -14.74 4.13 6.96
CA ASP A 89 -15.05 5.49 7.40
C ASP A 89 -15.24 5.54 8.94
N ARG A 90 -15.37 6.77 9.48
CA ARG A 90 -15.52 6.99 10.93
C ARG A 90 -16.83 6.42 11.50
N ASP A 91 -17.84 6.22 10.65
CA ASP A 91 -19.14 5.64 11.02
C ASP A 91 -19.11 4.10 10.97
N GLY A 92 -17.98 3.51 10.56
CA GLY A 92 -17.78 2.07 10.42
C GLY A 92 -18.31 1.46 9.13
N ASN A 93 -18.70 2.27 8.13
CA ASN A 93 -18.96 1.73 6.79
C ASN A 93 -17.65 1.38 6.10
N ILE A 94 -17.71 0.36 5.24
CA ILE A 94 -16.54 -0.14 4.53
C ILE A 94 -16.61 0.30 3.07
N TRP A 95 -15.58 1.03 2.64
CA TRP A 95 -15.50 1.54 1.28
C TRP A 95 -14.52 0.70 0.47
N LEU A 96 -14.94 0.29 -0.72
CA LEU A 96 -14.15 -0.55 -1.61
C LEU A 96 -14.01 0.09 -2.99
N THR A 97 -12.94 -0.27 -3.68
CA THR A 97 -12.80 0.00 -5.12
C THR A 97 -13.13 -1.26 -5.90
N ALA A 98 -14.01 -1.14 -6.89
CA ALA A 98 -14.41 -2.23 -7.79
C ALA A 98 -13.69 -2.06 -9.13
N ILE A 99 -12.47 -2.62 -9.22
CA ILE A 99 -11.54 -2.36 -10.32
C ILE A 99 -12.04 -2.89 -11.68
N PHE A 100 -12.85 -3.98 -11.69
CA PHE A 100 -13.35 -4.58 -12.92
C PHE A 100 -14.73 -4.04 -13.35
N LYS A 101 -15.42 -3.32 -12.47
CA LYS A 101 -16.75 -2.76 -12.74
C LYS A 101 -16.82 -1.25 -12.55
N HIS A 102 -15.67 -0.61 -12.34
CA HIS A 102 -15.48 0.85 -12.43
C HIS A 102 -16.41 1.64 -11.51
N TYR A 103 -16.47 1.25 -10.21
CA TYR A 103 -17.21 1.99 -9.19
C TYR A 103 -16.50 2.00 -7.84
N ILE A 104 -16.85 2.96 -6.99
CA ILE A 104 -16.57 2.93 -5.55
C ILE A 104 -17.79 2.39 -4.85
N GLY A 105 -17.64 1.39 -4.00
CA GLY A 105 -18.70 0.82 -3.19
C GLY A 105 -18.63 1.28 -1.74
N LYS A 106 -19.79 1.52 -1.10
CA LYS A 106 -19.94 1.74 0.33
C LYS A 106 -20.81 0.64 0.92
N LEU A 107 -20.21 -0.28 1.66
CA LEU A 107 -20.90 -1.35 2.38
C LEU A 107 -21.32 -0.86 3.76
N ASN A 108 -22.58 -1.08 4.13
CA ASN A 108 -23.05 -0.98 5.51
C ASN A 108 -22.89 -2.34 6.22
N PRO A 109 -21.99 -2.48 7.22
CA PRO A 109 -21.74 -3.77 7.89
C PRO A 109 -22.95 -4.36 8.64
N LYS A 110 -23.92 -3.52 9.01
CA LYS A 110 -25.13 -3.95 9.77
C LYS A 110 -26.15 -4.62 8.86
N THR A 111 -26.38 -4.05 7.66
CA THR A 111 -27.38 -4.56 6.70
C THR A 111 -26.77 -5.44 5.62
N GLY A 112 -25.50 -5.25 5.29
CA GLY A 112 -24.83 -5.87 4.15
C GLY A 112 -25.09 -5.15 2.83
N ASP A 113 -25.84 -4.05 2.84
CA ASP A 113 -26.16 -3.28 1.63
C ASP A 113 -24.93 -2.53 1.12
N VAL A 114 -24.77 -2.51 -0.20
CA VAL A 114 -23.72 -1.76 -0.90
C VAL A 114 -24.35 -0.66 -1.73
N LYS A 115 -23.98 0.59 -1.45
CA LYS A 115 -24.24 1.72 -2.34
C LYS A 115 -23.06 1.87 -3.29
N GLU A 116 -23.34 1.94 -4.59
CA GLU A 116 -22.35 2.06 -5.65
C GLU A 116 -22.30 3.50 -6.19
N TYR A 117 -21.09 4.00 -6.43
CA TYR A 117 -20.80 5.30 -7.03
C TYR A 117 -20.00 5.04 -8.32
N PRO A 118 -20.67 5.04 -9.49
CA PRO A 118 -20.02 4.75 -10.76
C PRO A 118 -18.99 5.83 -11.11
N MET A 119 -17.95 5.45 -11.80
CA MET A 119 -16.95 6.40 -12.30
C MET A 119 -17.53 7.25 -13.44
N PRO A 120 -17.24 8.56 -13.47
CA PRO A 120 -17.68 9.43 -14.58
C PRO A 120 -17.00 9.09 -15.90
N ASN A 121 -15.82 8.51 -15.87
CA ASN A 121 -15.16 7.88 -17.00
C ASN A 121 -15.35 6.35 -16.89
N PRO A 122 -16.01 5.68 -17.84
CA PRO A 122 -16.31 4.25 -17.76
C PRO A 122 -15.08 3.35 -17.83
N GLU A 123 -13.91 3.89 -18.20
CA GLU A 123 -12.65 3.15 -18.22
C GLU A 123 -11.83 3.35 -16.95
N ALA A 124 -12.25 4.25 -16.05
CA ALA A 124 -11.53 4.51 -14.82
C ALA A 124 -11.64 3.31 -13.86
N ASP A 125 -10.52 2.66 -13.62
CA ASP A 125 -10.34 1.48 -12.79
C ASP A 125 -9.91 1.88 -11.37
N PRO A 126 -10.83 2.21 -10.43
CA PRO A 126 -10.47 2.69 -9.10
C PRO A 126 -9.67 1.62 -8.34
N HIS A 127 -8.53 2.03 -7.76
CA HIS A 127 -7.55 1.08 -7.24
C HIS A 127 -7.34 1.18 -5.72
N THR A 128 -6.63 2.19 -5.23
CA THR A 128 -6.36 2.37 -3.80
C THR A 128 -7.13 3.58 -3.27
N PRO A 129 -8.02 3.41 -2.26
CA PRO A 129 -8.77 4.51 -1.64
C PRO A 129 -8.14 4.95 -0.32
N VAL A 130 -8.29 6.22 0.03
CA VAL A 130 -7.93 6.77 1.34
C VAL A 130 -8.83 7.97 1.67
N PHE A 131 -9.23 8.13 2.93
CA PHE A 131 -9.96 9.31 3.39
C PHE A 131 -9.01 10.41 3.84
N ASP A 132 -9.35 11.66 3.52
CA ASP A 132 -8.76 12.82 4.18
C ASP A 132 -9.50 13.16 5.48
N GLN A 133 -8.97 14.16 6.22
CA GLN A 133 -9.54 14.61 7.49
C GLN A 133 -10.94 15.27 7.34
N GLN A 134 -11.29 15.73 6.14
CA GLN A 134 -12.59 16.30 5.80
C GLN A 134 -13.64 15.24 5.41
N GLY A 135 -13.22 13.96 5.35
CA GLY A 135 -14.06 12.83 4.96
C GLY A 135 -14.29 12.75 3.43
N ILE A 136 -13.40 13.33 2.65
CA ILE A 136 -13.34 13.13 1.21
C ILE A 136 -12.56 11.86 0.93
N LEU A 137 -13.07 11.01 0.04
CA LEU A 137 -12.39 9.80 -0.41
C LEU A 137 -11.54 10.11 -1.63
N TRP A 138 -10.24 10.02 -1.47
CA TRP A 138 -9.27 10.08 -2.56
C TRP A 138 -8.95 8.67 -3.04
N PHE A 139 -8.71 8.51 -4.34
CA PHE A 139 -8.34 7.22 -4.90
C PHE A 139 -7.51 7.35 -6.17
N THR A 140 -6.72 6.33 -6.46
CA THR A 140 -6.00 6.19 -7.72
C THR A 140 -6.84 5.41 -8.73
N THR A 141 -6.68 5.70 -10.04
CA THR A 141 -7.13 4.80 -11.11
C THR A 141 -5.91 4.33 -11.87
N GLN A 142 -5.69 3.01 -11.87
CA GLN A 142 -4.39 2.45 -12.23
C GLN A 142 -4.09 2.57 -13.72
N GLN A 143 -4.90 1.95 -14.58
CA GLN A 143 -4.68 1.93 -16.01
C GLN A 143 -5.18 3.20 -16.70
N ALA A 144 -6.26 3.77 -16.19
CA ALA A 144 -6.84 5.00 -16.74
C ALA A 144 -6.04 6.27 -16.40
N ASN A 145 -5.04 6.17 -15.52
CA ASN A 145 -4.06 7.23 -15.25
C ASN A 145 -4.63 8.52 -14.64
N PHE A 146 -5.59 8.38 -13.67
CA PHE A 146 -6.15 9.52 -12.95
C PHE A 146 -5.95 9.40 -11.44
N ILE A 147 -6.03 10.54 -10.75
CA ILE A 147 -6.34 10.64 -9.32
C ILE A 147 -7.80 11.06 -9.21
N GLY A 148 -8.57 10.33 -8.41
CA GLY A 148 -9.98 10.57 -8.18
C GLY A 148 -10.27 11.13 -6.80
N ARG A 149 -11.36 11.90 -6.71
CA ARG A 149 -11.93 12.47 -5.50
C ARG A 149 -13.43 12.22 -5.48
N LEU A 150 -13.93 11.56 -4.43
CA LEU A 150 -15.35 11.36 -4.17
C LEU A 150 -15.74 12.11 -2.90
N ASP A 151 -16.76 12.97 -2.96
CA ASP A 151 -17.41 13.51 -1.77
C ASP A 151 -18.59 12.59 -1.36
N PRO A 152 -18.49 11.86 -0.24
CA PRO A 152 -19.54 10.93 0.19
C PRO A 152 -20.90 11.59 0.49
N ARG A 153 -20.92 12.89 0.78
CA ARG A 153 -22.12 13.65 1.11
C ARG A 153 -22.99 13.95 -0.13
N SER A 154 -22.32 14.37 -1.20
CA SER A 154 -23.00 14.67 -2.49
C SER A 154 -23.03 13.48 -3.43
N GLY A 155 -22.06 12.57 -3.32
CA GLY A 155 -21.81 11.50 -4.29
C GLY A 155 -21.05 11.97 -5.53
N GLU A 156 -20.56 13.22 -5.54
CA GLU A 156 -19.81 13.78 -6.67
C GLU A 156 -18.44 13.13 -6.79
N VAL A 157 -18.13 12.62 -7.99
CA VAL A 157 -16.80 12.07 -8.33
C VAL A 157 -16.10 12.99 -9.33
N LYS A 158 -14.87 13.39 -9.01
CA LYS A 158 -13.99 14.15 -9.90
C LYS A 158 -12.73 13.36 -10.20
N LEU A 159 -12.24 13.45 -11.44
CA LEU A 159 -11.00 12.82 -11.89
C LEU A 159 -10.03 13.88 -12.41
N LYS A 160 -8.75 13.72 -12.08
CA LYS A 160 -7.64 14.53 -12.58
C LYS A 160 -6.60 13.64 -13.23
N ALA A 161 -6.32 13.86 -14.52
CA ALA A 161 -5.28 13.10 -15.22
C ALA A 161 -3.90 13.38 -14.61
N VAL A 162 -3.12 12.31 -14.41
CA VAL A 162 -1.71 12.42 -14.03
C VAL A 162 -0.92 12.92 -15.23
N PRO A 163 -0.03 13.93 -15.08
CA PRO A 163 0.69 14.54 -16.21
C PRO A 163 1.56 13.55 -16.99
N THR A 164 2.26 12.65 -16.27
CA THR A 164 3.06 11.60 -16.92
C THR A 164 2.16 10.55 -17.57
N PRO A 165 2.25 10.32 -18.89
CA PRO A 165 1.51 9.27 -19.56
C PRO A 165 1.87 7.89 -19.01
N HIS A 166 0.88 7.02 -18.84
CA HIS A 166 1.08 5.66 -18.33
C HIS A 166 1.81 5.61 -16.98
N ALA A 167 1.59 6.62 -16.13
CA ALA A 167 2.18 6.68 -14.78
C ALA A 167 1.72 5.54 -13.88
N VAL A 168 0.59 4.91 -14.19
CA VAL A 168 0.02 3.80 -13.41
C VAL A 168 -0.08 4.16 -11.91
N PRO A 169 -0.87 5.18 -11.52
CA PRO A 169 -1.04 5.58 -10.13
C PRO A 169 -1.49 4.38 -9.28
N TYR A 170 -0.77 4.10 -8.18
CA TYR A 170 -0.97 2.87 -7.42
C TYR A 170 -1.36 3.15 -5.95
N GLY A 171 -0.39 3.21 -5.03
CA GLY A 171 -0.63 3.59 -3.64
C GLY A 171 -0.91 5.08 -3.50
N ILE A 172 -1.75 5.44 -2.53
CA ILE A 172 -2.06 6.83 -2.16
C ILE A 172 -2.24 6.91 -0.65
N VAL A 173 -1.72 7.98 -0.04
CA VAL A 173 -1.87 8.34 1.38
C VAL A 173 -2.23 9.82 1.49
N VAL A 174 -2.67 10.26 2.66
CA VAL A 174 -2.97 11.69 2.93
C VAL A 174 -2.17 12.16 4.12
N THR A 175 -1.44 13.26 3.98
CA THR A 175 -0.68 13.90 5.07
C THR A 175 -1.60 14.49 6.14
N SER A 176 -1.07 14.84 7.31
CA SER A 176 -1.82 15.52 8.39
C SER A 176 -2.42 16.85 7.93
N LYS A 177 -1.82 17.48 6.91
CA LYS A 177 -2.28 18.73 6.28
C LYS A 177 -3.35 18.52 5.20
N GLY A 178 -3.80 17.29 4.99
CA GLY A 178 -4.84 16.96 4.02
C GLY A 178 -4.36 16.88 2.57
N MET A 179 -3.04 16.80 2.33
CA MET A 179 -2.48 16.66 0.98
C MET A 179 -2.38 15.18 0.60
N PRO A 180 -3.07 14.71 -0.44
CA PRO A 180 -2.85 13.38 -0.96
C PRO A 180 -1.52 13.27 -1.69
N VAL A 181 -0.78 12.19 -1.38
CA VAL A 181 0.50 11.83 -2.03
C VAL A 181 0.33 10.41 -2.59
N PHE A 182 0.75 10.20 -3.82
CA PHE A 182 0.59 8.93 -4.52
C PHE A 182 1.88 8.48 -5.21
N CYS A 183 1.99 7.20 -5.47
CA CYS A 183 3.09 6.66 -6.27
C CYS A 183 2.66 6.39 -7.71
N GLU A 184 3.61 6.57 -8.62
CA GLU A 184 3.48 6.30 -10.04
C GLU A 184 4.25 5.02 -10.37
N PHE A 185 3.58 3.87 -10.26
CA PHE A 185 4.22 2.56 -10.44
C PHE A 185 4.73 2.32 -11.87
N GLY A 186 4.12 2.96 -12.86
CA GLY A 186 4.55 2.91 -14.27
C GLY A 186 5.73 3.82 -14.59
N SER A 187 6.05 4.76 -13.70
CA SER A 187 7.18 5.69 -13.81
C SER A 187 8.05 5.66 -12.56
N ASN A 188 9.13 6.41 -12.55
CA ASN A 188 10.00 6.57 -11.37
C ASN A 188 9.63 7.85 -10.60
N LYS A 189 8.35 8.05 -10.24
CA LYS A 189 7.91 9.29 -9.58
C LYS A 189 6.99 9.01 -8.39
N LEU A 190 6.97 9.97 -7.48
CA LEU A 190 5.85 10.25 -6.59
C LEU A 190 5.09 11.45 -7.12
N GLY A 191 3.82 11.56 -6.76
CA GLY A 191 3.00 12.72 -7.06
C GLY A 191 2.27 13.22 -5.82
N SER A 192 1.95 14.51 -5.77
CA SER A 192 0.98 15.06 -4.83
C SER A 192 -0.11 15.82 -5.59
N ILE A 193 -1.30 15.90 -5.01
CA ILE A 193 -2.41 16.66 -5.58
C ILE A 193 -2.93 17.68 -4.57
N ASP A 194 -3.04 18.95 -4.98
CA ASP A 194 -3.63 19.98 -4.16
C ASP A 194 -5.14 19.72 -4.02
N PRO A 195 -5.68 19.54 -2.80
CA PRO A 195 -7.08 19.16 -2.61
C PRO A 195 -8.09 20.26 -3.00
N LYS A 196 -7.64 21.50 -3.18
CA LYS A 196 -8.51 22.64 -3.56
C LYS A 196 -8.51 22.88 -5.06
N THR A 197 -7.33 22.88 -5.69
CA THR A 197 -7.16 23.20 -7.11
C THR A 197 -7.17 21.96 -8.00
N MET A 198 -6.92 20.78 -7.43
CA MET A 198 -6.69 19.53 -8.15
C MET A 198 -5.42 19.57 -9.03
N GLU A 199 -4.48 20.47 -8.76
CA GLU A 199 -3.20 20.50 -9.45
C GLU A 199 -2.27 19.41 -8.92
N ILE A 200 -1.61 18.71 -9.85
CA ILE A 200 -0.67 17.63 -9.53
C ILE A 200 0.76 18.15 -9.67
N THR A 201 1.57 17.87 -8.67
CA THR A 201 3.03 18.07 -8.69
C THR A 201 3.70 16.70 -8.66
N GLU A 202 4.64 16.45 -9.59
CA GLU A 202 5.39 15.21 -9.68
C GLU A 202 6.82 15.39 -9.14
N TYR A 203 7.34 14.36 -8.47
CA TYR A 203 8.67 14.33 -7.85
C TYR A 203 9.45 13.13 -8.39
N PRO A 204 10.53 13.37 -9.17
CA PRO A 204 11.32 12.29 -9.73
C PRO A 204 12.11 11.55 -8.63
N LEU A 205 12.11 10.24 -8.72
CA LEU A 205 12.94 9.32 -7.97
C LEU A 205 14.11 8.83 -8.83
N PRO A 206 15.09 8.13 -8.26
CA PRO A 206 16.20 7.58 -9.05
C PRO A 206 15.73 6.67 -10.18
N ASP A 207 16.51 6.60 -11.24
CA ASP A 207 16.22 5.82 -12.42
C ASP A 207 15.97 4.34 -12.07
N GLY A 208 14.95 3.76 -12.70
CA GLY A 208 14.54 2.39 -12.47
C GLY A 208 13.65 2.18 -11.25
N ALA A 209 13.46 3.20 -10.40
CA ALA A 209 12.51 3.12 -9.30
C ALA A 209 11.09 2.83 -9.81
N ARG A 210 10.35 2.01 -9.04
CA ARG A 210 8.93 1.73 -9.27
C ARG A 210 8.23 1.71 -7.91
N PRO A 211 7.91 2.91 -7.36
CA PRO A 211 7.24 3.01 -6.07
C PRO A 211 5.84 2.39 -6.18
N ARG A 212 5.48 1.53 -5.22
CA ARG A 212 4.23 0.77 -5.31
C ARG A 212 3.22 1.09 -4.22
N ARG A 213 3.64 1.08 -2.95
CA ARG A 213 2.81 1.43 -1.81
C ARG A 213 3.52 2.51 -0.99
N LEU A 214 2.71 3.24 -0.22
CA LEU A 214 3.15 4.37 0.60
C LEU A 214 2.63 4.21 2.02
N ALA A 215 3.38 4.77 2.97
CA ALA A 215 2.94 5.03 4.33
C ALA A 215 3.39 6.43 4.75
N VAL A 216 2.55 7.15 5.49
CA VAL A 216 2.85 8.50 5.98
C VAL A 216 3.25 8.44 7.44
N ALA A 217 4.39 9.05 7.79
CA ALA A 217 4.88 9.17 9.15
C ALA A 217 4.21 10.34 9.89
N SER A 218 4.38 10.41 11.22
CA SER A 218 3.75 11.44 12.04
C SER A 218 4.24 12.87 11.73
N ASP A 219 5.40 13.00 11.09
CA ASP A 219 5.99 14.26 10.63
C ASP A 219 5.62 14.64 9.19
N ASP A 220 4.68 13.92 8.58
CA ASP A 220 4.24 14.05 7.17
C ASP A 220 5.27 13.60 6.13
N THR A 221 6.37 12.98 6.52
CA THR A 221 7.27 12.32 5.56
C THR A 221 6.66 11.00 5.07
N ILE A 222 7.10 10.56 3.90
CA ILE A 222 6.50 9.42 3.19
C ILE A 222 7.53 8.31 3.06
N TYR A 223 7.19 7.11 3.52
CA TYR A 223 7.92 5.90 3.18
C TYR A 223 7.27 5.21 1.99
N TYR A 224 8.08 4.68 1.08
CA TYR A 224 7.59 3.96 -0.10
C TYR A 224 8.34 2.66 -0.35
N SER A 225 7.62 1.66 -0.84
CA SER A 225 8.20 0.40 -1.28
C SER A 225 8.62 0.51 -2.75
N ASP A 226 9.92 0.42 -3.05
CA ASP A 226 10.40 0.31 -4.42
C ASP A 226 10.43 -1.14 -4.86
N TYR A 227 9.37 -1.52 -5.54
CA TYR A 227 9.13 -2.89 -5.97
C TYR A 227 10.16 -3.40 -7.00
N ALA A 228 10.69 -2.53 -7.85
CA ALA A 228 11.55 -2.94 -8.94
C ALA A 228 13.01 -3.12 -8.52
N ARG A 229 13.52 -2.23 -7.67
CA ARG A 229 14.94 -2.22 -7.29
C ARG A 229 15.20 -2.92 -5.96
N GLY A 230 14.15 -3.24 -5.18
CA GLY A 230 14.29 -3.85 -3.85
C GLY A 230 14.79 -2.85 -2.80
N TYR A 231 14.18 -1.67 -2.72
CA TYR A 231 14.51 -0.63 -1.76
C TYR A 231 13.31 -0.25 -0.90
N LEU A 232 13.58 0.18 0.33
CA LEU A 232 12.70 1.05 1.11
C LEU A 232 13.15 2.48 0.84
N GLY A 233 12.22 3.34 0.41
CA GLY A 233 12.50 4.75 0.20
C GLY A 233 11.79 5.63 1.22
N HIS A 234 12.36 6.79 1.48
CA HIS A 234 11.83 7.87 2.31
C HIS A 234 11.83 9.17 1.50
N PHE A 235 10.77 9.93 1.57
CA PHE A 235 10.60 11.20 0.87
C PHE A 235 9.97 12.25 1.80
N ASP A 236 10.59 13.40 1.87
CA ASP A 236 10.02 14.59 2.53
C ASP A 236 9.41 15.52 1.48
N PRO A 237 8.09 15.66 1.41
CA PRO A 237 7.43 16.54 0.45
C PRO A 237 7.77 18.03 0.63
N ALA A 238 8.14 18.47 1.84
CA ALA A 238 8.41 19.87 2.14
C ALA A 238 9.78 20.30 1.62
N SER A 239 10.82 19.51 1.87
CA SER A 239 12.19 19.78 1.40
C SER A 239 12.48 19.17 0.03
N LYS A 240 11.64 18.27 -0.45
CA LYS A 240 11.85 17.42 -1.64
C LYS A 240 13.08 16.51 -1.52
N TYR A 241 13.53 16.27 -0.31
CA TYR A 241 14.64 15.36 -0.02
C TYR A 241 14.14 13.90 -0.04
N PHE A 242 14.96 13.00 -0.54
CA PHE A 242 14.71 11.57 -0.45
C PHE A 242 15.97 10.81 0.00
N GLU A 243 15.76 9.67 0.65
CA GLU A 243 16.78 8.72 1.06
C GLU A 243 16.27 7.30 0.80
N GLU A 244 17.16 6.38 0.47
CA GLU A 244 16.78 5.00 0.14
C GLU A 244 17.73 4.00 0.80
N TRP A 245 17.19 2.87 1.22
CA TRP A 245 17.96 1.77 1.79
C TRP A 245 17.66 0.47 1.05
N PRO A 246 18.68 -0.33 0.69
CA PRO A 246 18.45 -1.63 0.08
C PRO A 246 17.73 -2.55 1.06
N SER A 247 16.67 -3.21 0.58
CA SER A 247 15.91 -4.17 1.37
C SER A 247 16.73 -5.41 1.69
N PRO A 248 16.58 -6.03 2.89
CA PRO A 248 17.38 -7.20 3.31
C PRO A 248 17.35 -8.38 2.34
N GLY A 249 16.21 -8.62 1.69
CA GLY A 249 16.06 -9.68 0.68
C GLY A 249 16.74 -9.36 -0.66
N GLY A 250 17.41 -8.21 -0.79
CA GLY A 250 18.19 -7.80 -1.95
C GLY A 250 17.34 -7.28 -3.13
N PRO A 251 17.93 -7.09 -4.31
CA PRO A 251 17.28 -6.43 -5.45
C PRO A 251 16.03 -7.14 -5.97
N ALA A 252 15.92 -8.46 -5.76
CA ALA A 252 14.75 -9.25 -6.18
C ALA A 252 13.67 -9.36 -5.09
N SER A 253 13.82 -8.69 -3.94
CA SER A 253 12.93 -8.81 -2.79
C SER A 253 11.51 -8.30 -3.03
N LYS A 254 11.32 -7.37 -3.98
CA LYS A 254 10.02 -6.80 -4.34
C LYS A 254 9.25 -6.28 -3.12
N PRO A 255 9.74 -5.24 -2.42
CA PRO A 255 9.02 -4.60 -1.34
C PRO A 255 7.63 -4.18 -1.80
N TYR A 256 6.57 -4.46 -0.97
CA TYR A 256 5.21 -4.21 -1.43
C TYR A 256 4.32 -3.58 -0.37
N GLY A 257 3.49 -4.36 0.35
CA GLY A 257 2.64 -3.81 1.40
C GLY A 257 3.49 -3.11 2.45
N ILE A 258 3.10 -1.91 2.88
CA ILE A 258 3.84 -1.08 3.82
C ILE A 258 2.88 -0.39 4.79
N ALA A 259 3.27 -0.30 6.06
CA ALA A 259 2.57 0.44 7.11
C ALA A 259 3.57 1.00 8.13
N ILE A 260 3.18 2.04 8.86
CA ILE A 260 3.94 2.59 9.98
C ILE A 260 3.16 2.31 11.25
N ALA A 261 3.81 1.69 12.23
CA ALA A 261 3.24 1.42 13.54
C ALA A 261 3.28 2.68 14.42
N PRO A 262 2.47 2.78 15.50
CA PRO A 262 2.43 3.96 16.38
C PRO A 262 3.76 4.34 17.05
N ASN A 263 4.70 3.40 17.12
CA ASN A 263 6.08 3.62 17.59
C ASN A 263 7.02 4.13 16.50
N GLU A 264 6.51 4.52 15.34
CA GLU A 264 7.22 5.01 14.14
C GLU A 264 8.05 3.94 13.43
N MET A 265 8.00 2.68 13.83
CA MET A 265 8.63 1.60 13.07
C MET A 265 7.92 1.40 11.74
N VAL A 266 8.69 1.32 10.66
CA VAL A 266 8.18 1.07 9.32
C VAL A 266 8.18 -0.44 9.06
N TRP A 267 7.02 -0.98 8.71
CA TRP A 267 6.83 -2.38 8.40
C TRP A 267 6.46 -2.56 6.94
N TYR A 268 7.10 -3.51 6.27
CA TYR A 268 6.74 -3.83 4.88
C TYR A 268 6.99 -5.31 4.55
N SER A 269 6.35 -5.77 3.49
CA SER A 269 6.55 -7.14 3.00
C SER A 269 7.58 -7.19 1.89
N GLU A 270 8.42 -8.22 1.88
CA GLU A 270 9.22 -8.62 0.73
C GLU A 270 8.50 -9.76 0.02
N SER A 271 7.83 -9.45 -1.08
CA SER A 271 6.98 -10.40 -1.82
C SER A 271 7.72 -11.15 -2.95
N GLY A 272 8.99 -10.84 -3.16
CA GLY A 272 9.85 -11.50 -4.16
C GLY A 272 10.72 -12.62 -3.60
N VAL A 273 10.82 -12.73 -2.27
CA VAL A 273 11.53 -13.83 -1.61
C VAL A 273 10.56 -14.97 -1.27
N ASN A 274 11.05 -16.19 -1.13
CA ASN A 274 10.24 -17.36 -0.81
C ASN A 274 10.88 -18.16 0.34
N PRO A 275 10.21 -18.28 1.51
CA PRO A 275 8.94 -17.63 1.88
C PRO A 275 9.01 -16.11 1.90
N ASN A 276 7.86 -15.43 1.73
CA ASN A 276 7.82 -13.98 1.89
C ASN A 276 8.21 -13.59 3.32
N THR A 277 8.82 -12.42 3.46
CA THR A 277 9.22 -11.87 4.77
C THR A 277 8.40 -10.64 5.13
N LEU A 278 8.21 -10.45 6.42
CA LEU A 278 7.78 -9.21 7.04
C LEU A 278 9.03 -8.52 7.59
N VAL A 279 9.31 -7.32 7.14
CA VAL A 279 10.50 -6.54 7.49
C VAL A 279 10.09 -5.36 8.37
N GLU A 280 10.84 -5.16 9.44
CA GLU A 280 10.82 -3.98 10.30
C GLU A 280 12.02 -3.10 9.98
N PHE A 281 11.79 -1.81 9.86
CA PHE A 281 12.85 -0.81 9.73
C PHE A 281 12.73 0.22 10.85
N ASP A 282 13.83 0.42 11.57
CA ASP A 282 13.96 1.50 12.57
C ASP A 282 14.50 2.75 11.87
N PRO A 283 13.68 3.82 11.71
CA PRO A 283 14.10 5.05 11.05
C PRO A 283 15.22 5.81 11.77
N LYS A 284 15.32 5.65 13.10
CA LYS A 284 16.31 6.34 13.92
C LYS A 284 17.66 5.65 13.84
N ALA A 285 17.67 4.33 13.97
CA ALA A 285 18.88 3.53 13.91
C ALA A 285 19.29 3.20 12.46
N LYS A 286 18.37 3.35 11.49
CA LYS A 286 18.53 2.94 10.08
C LYS A 286 18.90 1.46 9.96
N THR A 287 18.26 0.62 10.75
CA THR A 287 18.52 -0.83 10.80
C THR A 287 17.28 -1.63 10.47
N PHE A 288 17.50 -2.83 9.94
CA PHE A 288 16.44 -3.77 9.56
C PHE A 288 16.42 -4.98 10.49
N ALA A 289 15.19 -5.45 10.75
CA ALA A 289 14.92 -6.78 11.27
C ALA A 289 13.87 -7.46 10.37
N SER A 290 13.87 -8.77 10.26
CA SER A 290 12.90 -9.47 9.43
C SER A 290 12.50 -10.82 10.01
N THR A 291 11.30 -11.27 9.65
CA THR A 291 10.79 -12.61 9.97
C THR A 291 10.06 -13.21 8.78
N THR A 292 10.06 -14.52 8.67
CA THR A 292 9.30 -15.22 7.62
C THR A 292 7.81 -15.29 7.97
N ILE A 293 6.95 -15.14 6.97
CA ILE A 293 5.51 -15.36 7.12
C ILE A 293 5.28 -16.87 7.13
N PRO A 294 4.58 -17.45 8.14
CA PRO A 294 4.54 -18.91 8.34
C PRO A 294 4.06 -19.72 7.13
N SER A 295 3.00 -19.28 6.43
CA SER A 295 2.50 -19.94 5.21
C SER A 295 3.29 -19.59 3.95
N GLY A 296 4.32 -18.75 4.06
CA GLY A 296 5.02 -18.15 2.93
C GLY A 296 4.35 -16.90 2.36
N GLY A 297 3.20 -16.46 2.89
CA GLY A 297 2.49 -15.22 2.52
C GLY A 297 1.95 -15.18 1.09
N GLY A 298 2.60 -15.80 0.13
CA GLY A 298 2.19 -15.91 -1.28
C GLY A 298 1.94 -14.58 -2.00
N VAL A 299 2.63 -13.53 -1.67
CA VAL A 299 2.47 -12.10 -1.99
C VAL A 299 1.55 -11.39 -0.98
N VAL A 300 2.15 -10.70 -0.01
CA VAL A 300 1.45 -9.76 0.87
C VAL A 300 1.31 -8.42 0.14
N ARG A 301 0.09 -8.12 -0.33
CA ARG A 301 -0.15 -7.00 -1.26
C ARG A 301 -0.34 -5.67 -0.55
N ASN A 302 -0.90 -5.72 0.63
CA ASN A 302 -1.09 -4.54 1.47
C ASN A 302 -1.15 -4.94 2.94
N MET A 303 -0.91 -3.97 3.82
CA MET A 303 -1.03 -4.12 5.25
C MET A 303 -1.50 -2.81 5.88
N VAL A 304 -2.04 -2.90 7.09
CA VAL A 304 -2.47 -1.75 7.89
C VAL A 304 -2.04 -1.96 9.33
N ALA A 305 -1.52 -0.89 9.96
CA ALA A 305 -1.20 -0.89 11.38
C ALA A 305 -2.42 -0.48 12.21
N THR A 306 -2.58 -1.08 13.39
CA THR A 306 -3.60 -0.68 14.37
C THR A 306 -3.04 0.32 15.38
N PRO A 307 -3.90 1.07 16.09
CA PRO A 307 -3.46 1.97 17.17
C PRO A 307 -2.68 1.27 18.28
N GLU A 308 -2.88 -0.05 18.47
CA GLU A 308 -2.16 -0.87 19.45
C GLU A 308 -0.84 -1.43 18.91
N GLY A 309 -0.47 -1.12 17.66
CA GLY A 309 0.78 -1.53 17.04
C GLY A 309 0.74 -2.90 16.34
N LYS A 310 -0.41 -3.56 16.26
CA LYS A 310 -0.56 -4.78 15.44
C LYS A 310 -0.60 -4.43 13.96
N LEU A 311 -0.20 -5.40 13.13
CA LEU A 311 -0.25 -5.28 11.68
C LEU A 311 -1.22 -6.31 11.11
N TYR A 312 -2.11 -5.87 10.22
CA TYR A 312 -3.03 -6.73 9.49
C TYR A 312 -2.54 -6.89 8.05
N LEU A 313 -2.38 -8.14 7.61
CA LEU A 313 -1.78 -8.49 6.32
C LEU A 313 -2.79 -9.25 5.44
N ALA A 314 -2.78 -8.92 4.14
CA ALA A 314 -3.51 -9.70 3.13
C ALA A 314 -2.54 -10.61 2.37
N CYS A 315 -2.59 -11.92 2.66
CA CYS A 315 -1.71 -12.96 2.11
C CYS A 315 -2.36 -13.61 0.89
N SER A 316 -2.26 -12.94 -0.28
CA SER A 316 -3.07 -13.21 -1.47
C SER A 316 -2.91 -14.62 -2.04
N GLY A 317 -1.68 -15.10 -2.19
CA GLY A 317 -1.42 -16.36 -2.89
C GLY A 317 -1.68 -17.61 -2.07
N VAL A 318 -1.88 -17.45 -0.74
CA VAL A 318 -2.17 -18.55 0.20
C VAL A 318 -3.58 -18.51 0.76
N ASN A 319 -4.42 -17.59 0.25
CA ASN A 319 -5.82 -17.44 0.65
C ASN A 319 -6.03 -17.22 2.16
N LYS A 320 -5.19 -16.38 2.76
CA LYS A 320 -5.19 -16.08 4.20
C LYS A 320 -5.17 -14.57 4.44
N VAL A 321 -5.64 -14.19 5.63
CA VAL A 321 -5.26 -12.92 6.27
C VAL A 321 -4.46 -13.23 7.51
N ALA A 322 -3.64 -12.28 7.97
CA ALA A 322 -2.81 -12.50 9.14
C ALA A 322 -2.80 -11.28 10.06
N ILE A 323 -2.56 -11.54 11.33
CA ILE A 323 -2.29 -10.53 12.36
C ILE A 323 -0.85 -10.76 12.84
N ALA A 324 0.00 -9.76 12.68
CA ALA A 324 1.33 -9.74 13.24
C ALA A 324 1.34 -8.83 14.48
N GLU A 325 1.90 -9.33 15.57
CA GLU A 325 2.01 -8.62 16.86
C GLU A 325 3.49 -8.43 17.18
N PRO A 326 4.04 -7.21 16.99
CA PRO A 326 5.38 -6.85 17.47
C PRO A 326 5.47 -6.86 18.99
N HIS A 327 6.64 -7.26 19.54
CA HIS A 327 6.90 -7.40 20.99
C HIS A 327 8.05 -6.52 21.47
#